data_5cb6f4211ecfbda9f68e172235facb40
#
_entry.id   5cb6f4211ecfbda9f68e172235facb40
#
_cell.length_a   1.000
_cell.length_b   1.000
_cell.length_c   1.000
_cell.angle_alpha   90.00
_cell.angle_beta   90.00
_cell.angle_gamma   90.00
#
_symmetry.space_group_name_H-M   'P 1'
#
loop_
_entity.id
_entity.type
_entity.pdbx_description
1 polymer ?
#
loop_
_entity_poly.entity_id
_entity_poly.type
_entity_poly.pdbx_seq_one_letter_code
_entity_poly.pdbx_strand_id
1 'polypeptide(L)'
;VGGAPGLIIALLLRMFMPEPVRGALDARTAFSDETPTLKQAIATLWKSVAFRYLVIAFTFAGIAGYSINAFMTAFLLRRYELTLVQASVGYGLMYGATGLLGIMLGGAMADRLGKKDRRAYGWLPGCAHIIAAPLLILALTRTDVVWMAVLIFVPALLYTTYLGPGYSIAHNLVSPRMRATTTAILLAISTLAGLC
;
A
#
# COMPACT_ATOMS: atom_id res chain seq x y z
N VAL A 1 14.45 18.52 10.06
CA VAL A 1 14.12 19.11 8.75
C VAL A 1 12.92 18.43 8.09
N GLY A 2 12.75 17.09 8.24
CA GLY A 2 11.66 16.33 7.60
C GLY A 2 10.23 16.65 8.10
N GLY A 3 10.05 17.23 9.27
CA GLY A 3 8.72 17.55 9.83
C GLY A 3 8.14 18.91 9.41
N ALA A 4 8.95 19.81 8.85
CA ALA A 4 8.50 21.15 8.50
C ALA A 4 7.35 21.19 7.48
N PRO A 5 7.38 20.39 6.38
CA PRO A 5 6.24 20.31 5.44
C PRO A 5 4.95 19.84 6.10
N GLY A 6 5.04 18.91 7.04
CA GLY A 6 3.89 18.40 7.81
C GLY A 6 3.23 19.47 8.67
N LEU A 7 4.03 20.32 9.33
CA LEU A 7 3.53 21.45 10.13
C LEU A 7 2.84 22.49 9.26
N ILE A 8 3.39 22.79 8.08
CA ILE A 8 2.77 23.72 7.11
C ILE A 8 1.41 23.19 6.66
N ILE A 9 1.35 21.89 6.27
CA ILE A 9 0.09 21.25 5.85
C ILE A 9 -0.93 21.23 6.99
N ALA A 10 -0.51 20.92 8.22
CA ALA A 10 -1.40 20.93 9.39
C ALA A 10 -1.98 22.32 9.65
N LEU A 11 -1.16 23.38 9.50
CA LEU A 11 -1.58 24.76 9.68
C LEU A 11 -2.55 25.19 8.59
N LEU A 12 -2.27 24.84 7.33
CA LEU A 12 -3.16 25.07 6.20
C LEU A 12 -4.51 24.37 6.37
N LEU A 13 -4.51 23.09 6.78
CA LEU A 13 -5.75 22.35 7.03
C LEU A 13 -6.57 23.02 8.14
N ARG A 14 -5.93 23.45 9.24
CA ARG A 14 -6.62 24.13 10.33
C ARG A 14 -7.22 25.48 9.91
N MET A 15 -6.57 26.20 8.98
CA MET A 15 -7.04 27.51 8.52
C MET A 15 -8.14 27.42 7.45
N PHE A 16 -8.08 26.41 6.58
CA PHE A 16 -8.96 26.33 5.40
C PHE A 16 -10.03 25.26 5.46
N MET A 17 -9.91 24.27 6.36
CA MET A 17 -10.94 23.22 6.50
C MET A 17 -11.81 23.45 7.72
N PRO A 18 -13.12 23.74 7.56
CA PRO A 18 -14.07 23.65 8.65
C PRO A 18 -14.15 22.21 9.14
N GLU A 19 -14.29 22.03 10.45
CA GLU A 19 -14.39 20.69 11.04
C GLU A 19 -15.64 19.97 10.51
N PRO A 20 -15.51 18.85 9.76
CA PRO A 20 -16.65 18.15 9.21
C PRO A 20 -17.48 17.53 10.35
N VAL A 21 -18.80 17.64 10.28
CA VAL A 21 -19.69 17.00 11.22
C VAL A 21 -19.49 15.49 11.15
N ARG A 22 -19.09 14.87 12.28
CA ARG A 22 -18.83 13.43 12.34
C ARG A 22 -20.08 12.64 11.92
N GLY A 23 -19.94 11.76 10.94
CA GLY A 23 -21.02 10.91 10.44
C GLY A 23 -22.01 11.58 9.48
N ALA A 24 -21.76 12.81 9.02
CA ALA A 24 -22.65 13.51 8.10
C ALA A 24 -22.82 12.80 6.74
N LEU A 25 -21.81 12.02 6.31
CA LEU A 25 -21.81 11.27 5.05
C LEU A 25 -22.19 9.78 5.24
N ASP A 26 -22.25 9.31 6.47
CA ASP A 26 -22.72 7.95 6.74
C ASP A 26 -24.25 7.95 6.64
N ALA A 27 -24.79 7.23 5.64
CA ALA A 27 -26.23 6.99 5.58
C ALA A 27 -26.68 6.50 6.97
N ARG A 28 -27.75 7.06 7.50
CA ARG A 28 -28.37 6.73 8.81
C ARG A 28 -28.83 5.27 8.86
N THR A 29 -27.93 4.35 8.82
CA THR A 29 -28.16 2.97 9.25
C THR A 29 -27.96 2.95 10.75
N ALA A 30 -28.98 2.51 11.48
CA ALA A 30 -28.97 2.36 12.93
C ALA A 30 -27.90 1.35 13.35
N PHE A 31 -26.66 1.83 13.46
CA PHE A 31 -25.59 1.07 14.07
C PHE A 31 -25.75 1.22 15.58
N SER A 32 -25.74 0.09 16.30
CA SER A 32 -25.69 0.09 17.76
C SER A 32 -24.58 1.03 18.26
N ASP A 33 -24.87 1.78 19.31
CA ASP A 33 -23.95 2.80 19.85
C ASP A 33 -22.63 2.24 20.44
N GLU A 34 -22.52 0.92 20.56
CA GLU A 34 -21.34 0.26 21.12
C GLU A 34 -20.21 0.17 20.09
N THR A 35 -19.09 0.79 20.42
CA THR A 35 -17.84 0.57 19.68
C THR A 35 -17.30 -0.81 20.03
N PRO A 36 -17.13 -1.74 19.05
CA PRO A 36 -16.64 -3.08 19.34
C PRO A 36 -15.22 -3.03 19.92
N THR A 37 -14.97 -3.83 20.94
CA THR A 37 -13.64 -3.99 21.50
C THR A 37 -12.69 -4.57 20.45
N LEU A 38 -11.36 -4.34 20.57
CA LEU A 38 -10.37 -4.86 19.65
C LEU A 38 -10.50 -6.38 19.46
N LYS A 39 -10.76 -7.12 20.54
CA LYS A 39 -10.96 -8.57 20.50
C LYS A 39 -12.18 -8.96 19.66
N GLN A 40 -13.29 -8.25 19.81
CA GLN A 40 -14.50 -8.47 19.01
C GLN A 40 -14.27 -8.12 17.54
N ALA A 41 -13.54 -7.03 17.27
CA ALA A 41 -13.18 -6.63 15.91
C ALA A 41 -12.33 -7.71 15.22
N ILE A 42 -11.28 -8.21 15.87
CA ILE A 42 -10.44 -9.30 15.36
C ILE A 42 -11.27 -10.55 15.13
N ALA A 43 -12.10 -10.95 16.09
CA ALA A 43 -12.94 -12.15 15.97
C ALA A 43 -13.93 -12.05 14.80
N THR A 44 -14.52 -10.89 14.58
CA THR A 44 -15.44 -10.62 13.46
C THR A 44 -14.71 -10.68 12.11
N LEU A 45 -13.55 -10.04 12.02
CA LEU A 45 -12.73 -10.03 10.81
C LEU A 45 -12.24 -11.44 10.44
N TRP A 46 -11.80 -12.22 11.43
CA TRP A 46 -11.26 -13.56 11.19
C TRP A 46 -12.30 -14.58 10.72
N LYS A 47 -13.59 -14.34 10.99
CA LYS A 47 -14.70 -15.15 10.44
C LYS A 47 -14.83 -14.97 8.91
N SER A 48 -14.41 -13.81 8.37
CA SER A 48 -14.47 -13.57 6.93
C SER A 48 -13.35 -14.28 6.19
N VAL A 49 -13.71 -15.16 5.27
CA VAL A 49 -12.76 -15.84 4.39
C VAL A 49 -11.97 -14.82 3.55
N ALA A 50 -12.63 -13.78 3.05
CA ALA A 50 -11.99 -12.71 2.28
C ALA A 50 -10.93 -11.98 3.10
N PHE A 51 -11.19 -11.71 4.38
CA PHE A 51 -10.20 -11.07 5.25
C PHE A 51 -8.97 -11.94 5.46
N ARG A 52 -9.14 -13.24 5.65
CA ARG A 52 -8.00 -14.18 5.79
C ARG A 52 -7.11 -14.20 4.56
N TYR A 53 -7.69 -14.21 3.35
CA TYR A 53 -6.90 -14.10 2.11
C TYR A 53 -6.21 -12.75 1.97
N LEU A 54 -6.87 -11.65 2.39
CA LEU A 54 -6.24 -10.35 2.43
C LEU A 54 -5.03 -10.32 3.36
N VAL A 55 -5.15 -10.89 4.57
CA VAL A 55 -4.04 -10.98 5.51
C VAL A 55 -2.86 -11.72 4.88
N ILE A 56 -3.09 -12.86 4.24
CA ILE A 56 -2.04 -13.62 3.54
C ILE A 56 -1.39 -12.76 2.44
N ALA A 57 -2.20 -12.10 1.60
CA ALA A 57 -1.70 -11.25 0.53
C ALA A 57 -0.86 -10.08 1.06
N PHE A 58 -1.33 -9.38 2.10
CA PHE A 58 -0.60 -8.27 2.72
C PHE A 58 0.68 -8.74 3.44
N THR A 59 0.67 -9.94 4.02
CA THR A 59 1.86 -10.57 4.61
C THR A 59 2.95 -10.77 3.56
N PHE A 60 2.64 -11.44 2.45
CA PHE A 60 3.62 -11.68 1.38
C PHE A 60 4.08 -10.37 0.71
N ALA A 61 3.15 -9.44 0.47
CA ALA A 61 3.50 -8.13 -0.04
C ALA A 61 4.39 -7.35 0.95
N GLY A 62 4.12 -7.43 2.25
CA GLY A 62 4.94 -6.84 3.30
C GLY A 62 6.36 -7.40 3.28
N ILE A 63 6.51 -8.72 3.33
CA ILE A 63 7.83 -9.39 3.26
C ILE A 63 8.61 -8.92 2.02
N ALA A 64 7.99 -8.98 0.84
CA ALA A 64 8.64 -8.55 -0.40
C ALA A 64 9.05 -7.07 -0.37
N GLY A 65 8.14 -6.19 0.05
CA GLY A 65 8.40 -4.75 0.07
C GLY A 65 9.47 -4.33 1.07
N TYR A 66 9.40 -4.83 2.29
CA TYR A 66 10.41 -4.52 3.30
C TYR A 66 11.78 -5.07 2.93
N SER A 67 11.84 -6.30 2.38
CA SER A 67 13.10 -6.87 1.88
C SER A 67 13.71 -6.02 0.77
N ILE A 68 12.92 -5.64 -0.23
CA ILE A 68 13.40 -4.78 -1.32
C ILE A 68 13.90 -3.44 -0.75
N ASN A 69 13.13 -2.79 0.13
CA ASN A 69 13.52 -1.52 0.73
C ASN A 69 14.79 -1.62 1.57
N ALA A 70 14.96 -2.68 2.34
CA ALA A 70 16.13 -2.87 3.19
C ALA A 70 17.40 -3.11 2.37
N PHE A 71 17.31 -3.88 1.29
CA PHE A 71 18.50 -4.31 0.56
C PHE A 71 18.82 -3.49 -0.70
N MET A 72 17.85 -2.73 -1.25
CA MET A 72 18.05 -2.03 -2.52
C MET A 72 19.20 -1.02 -2.48
N THR A 73 19.29 -0.20 -1.45
CA THR A 73 20.40 0.77 -1.32
C THR A 73 21.75 0.05 -1.26
N ALA A 74 21.87 -1.00 -0.47
CA ALA A 74 23.08 -1.79 -0.38
C ALA A 74 23.44 -2.49 -1.71
N PHE A 75 22.44 -2.96 -2.45
CA PHE A 75 22.61 -3.53 -3.79
C PHE A 75 23.16 -2.49 -4.76
N LEU A 76 22.59 -1.28 -4.78
CA LEU A 76 23.06 -0.19 -5.65
C LEU A 76 24.49 0.23 -5.37
N LEU A 77 24.87 0.33 -4.09
CA LEU A 77 26.25 0.63 -3.67
C LEU A 77 27.23 -0.42 -4.16
N ARG A 78 26.91 -1.71 -3.97
CA ARG A 78 27.83 -2.82 -4.26
C ARG A 78 27.92 -3.19 -5.74
N ARG A 79 26.80 -3.07 -6.46
CA ARG A 79 26.70 -3.53 -7.85
C ARG A 79 27.12 -2.48 -8.86
N TYR A 80 26.82 -1.21 -8.57
CA TYR A 80 27.03 -0.09 -9.48
C TYR A 80 28.03 0.95 -8.95
N GLU A 81 28.65 0.68 -7.80
CA GLU A 81 29.65 1.55 -7.18
C GLU A 81 29.17 2.99 -6.97
N LEU A 82 27.87 3.16 -6.77
CA LEU A 82 27.26 4.47 -6.53
C LEU A 82 27.65 4.98 -5.14
N THR A 83 27.71 6.30 -4.99
CA THR A 83 27.81 6.90 -3.66
C THR A 83 26.52 6.70 -2.87
N LEU A 84 26.59 6.74 -1.53
CA LEU A 84 25.42 6.59 -0.66
C LEU A 84 24.32 7.62 -1.00
N VAL A 85 24.71 8.85 -1.31
CA VAL A 85 23.77 9.92 -1.67
C VAL A 85 23.06 9.60 -2.99
N GLN A 86 23.81 9.20 -4.02
CA GLN A 86 23.24 8.84 -5.32
C GLN A 86 22.26 7.67 -5.21
N ALA A 87 22.66 6.61 -4.51
CA ALA A 87 21.81 5.43 -4.31
C ALA A 87 20.55 5.75 -3.51
N SER A 88 20.68 6.46 -2.39
CA SER A 88 19.54 6.77 -1.51
C SER A 88 18.57 7.77 -2.15
N VAL A 89 19.08 8.84 -2.77
CA VAL A 89 18.22 9.85 -3.43
C VAL A 89 17.56 9.27 -4.66
N GLY A 90 18.33 8.57 -5.52
CA GLY A 90 17.81 7.94 -6.74
C GLY A 90 16.72 6.92 -6.43
N TYR A 91 16.98 6.01 -5.49
CA TYR A 91 16.00 5.02 -5.04
C TYR A 91 14.78 5.67 -4.38
N GLY A 92 14.99 6.65 -3.50
CA GLY A 92 13.91 7.34 -2.79
C GLY A 92 12.96 8.07 -3.74
N LEU A 93 13.49 8.78 -4.74
CA LEU A 93 12.68 9.46 -5.76
C LEU A 93 11.90 8.45 -6.61
N MET A 94 12.55 7.39 -7.06
CA MET A 94 11.92 6.33 -7.83
C MET A 94 10.81 5.65 -7.02
N TYR A 95 11.09 5.26 -5.78
CA TYR A 95 10.13 4.61 -4.90
C TYR A 95 8.93 5.51 -4.58
N GLY A 96 9.17 6.79 -4.33
CA GLY A 96 8.11 7.78 -4.10
C GLY A 96 7.22 7.97 -5.33
N ALA A 97 7.82 8.12 -6.52
CA ALA A 97 7.09 8.28 -7.77
C ALA A 97 6.26 7.03 -8.13
N THR A 98 6.89 5.85 -8.07
CA THR A 98 6.19 4.58 -8.36
C THR A 98 5.13 4.25 -7.33
N GLY A 99 5.35 4.59 -6.05
CA GLY A 99 4.37 4.44 -4.98
C GLY A 99 3.13 5.28 -5.23
N LEU A 100 3.32 6.57 -5.48
CA LEU A 100 2.21 7.50 -5.78
C LEU A 100 1.43 7.04 -7.02
N LEU A 101 2.11 6.84 -8.15
CA LEU A 101 1.48 6.46 -9.41
C LEU A 101 0.82 5.09 -9.33
N GLY A 102 1.47 4.10 -8.70
CA GLY A 102 0.96 2.74 -8.60
C GLY A 102 -0.30 2.64 -7.73
N ILE A 103 -0.35 3.36 -6.60
CA ILE A 103 -1.55 3.40 -5.75
C ILE A 103 -2.71 4.05 -6.50
N MET A 104 -2.47 5.19 -7.18
CA MET A 104 -3.50 5.89 -7.95
C MET A 104 -4.00 5.04 -9.13
N LEU A 105 -3.10 4.46 -9.91
CA LEU A 105 -3.45 3.60 -11.05
C LEU A 105 -4.15 2.33 -10.58
N GLY A 106 -3.65 1.68 -9.53
CA GLY A 106 -4.26 0.48 -8.95
C GLY A 106 -5.70 0.73 -8.49
N GLY A 107 -5.93 1.83 -7.78
CA GLY A 107 -7.28 2.24 -7.37
C GLY A 107 -8.18 2.54 -8.57
N ALA A 108 -7.73 3.42 -9.47
CA ALA A 108 -8.53 3.81 -10.65
C ALA A 108 -8.85 2.63 -11.58
N MET A 109 -7.90 1.71 -11.79
CA MET A 109 -8.13 0.50 -12.59
C MET A 109 -9.09 -0.46 -11.90
N ALA A 110 -8.93 -0.68 -10.58
CA ALA A 110 -9.83 -1.52 -9.81
C ALA A 110 -11.25 -0.96 -9.80
N ASP A 111 -11.42 0.36 -9.68
CA ASP A 111 -12.74 1.00 -9.72
C ASP A 111 -13.40 0.89 -11.09
N ARG A 112 -12.62 1.07 -12.18
CA ARG A 112 -13.14 0.93 -13.54
C ARG A 112 -13.56 -0.51 -13.86
N LEU A 113 -12.70 -1.47 -13.55
CA LEU A 113 -12.97 -2.89 -13.79
C LEU A 113 -14.02 -3.44 -12.83
N GLY A 114 -14.01 -2.97 -11.60
CA GLY A 114 -14.97 -3.34 -10.54
C GLY A 114 -16.41 -2.95 -10.83
N LYS A 115 -16.63 -1.99 -11.73
CA LYS A 115 -17.98 -1.66 -12.24
C LYS A 115 -18.58 -2.81 -13.07
N LYS A 116 -17.74 -3.58 -13.74
CA LYS A 116 -18.15 -4.74 -14.55
C LYS A 116 -18.10 -6.05 -13.75
N ASP A 117 -17.02 -6.23 -12.98
CA ASP A 117 -16.83 -7.42 -12.14
C ASP A 117 -16.11 -7.03 -10.85
N ARG A 118 -16.79 -7.18 -9.72
CA ARG A 118 -16.24 -6.88 -8.38
C ARG A 118 -15.02 -7.73 -8.02
N ARG A 119 -14.82 -8.87 -8.69
CA ARG A 119 -13.63 -9.72 -8.50
C ARG A 119 -12.36 -9.02 -8.96
N ALA A 120 -12.46 -7.95 -9.77
CA ALA A 120 -11.32 -7.17 -10.24
C ALA A 120 -10.46 -6.59 -9.11
N TYR A 121 -11.06 -6.23 -7.98
CA TYR A 121 -10.29 -5.77 -6.81
C TYR A 121 -9.31 -6.81 -6.27
N GLY A 122 -9.59 -8.11 -6.48
CA GLY A 122 -8.70 -9.20 -6.06
C GLY A 122 -7.73 -9.65 -7.14
N TRP A 123 -8.21 -9.92 -8.36
CA TRP A 123 -7.34 -10.49 -9.40
C TRP A 123 -6.39 -9.45 -10.04
N LEU A 124 -6.78 -8.17 -10.11
CA LEU A 124 -5.93 -7.11 -10.67
C LEU A 124 -4.58 -6.99 -9.96
N PRO A 125 -4.52 -6.85 -8.61
CA PRO A 125 -3.25 -6.86 -7.91
C PRO A 125 -2.48 -8.17 -8.05
N GLY A 126 -3.18 -9.31 -8.07
CA GLY A 126 -2.56 -10.62 -8.26
C GLY A 126 -1.84 -10.72 -9.61
N CYS A 127 -2.51 -10.34 -10.71
CA CYS A 127 -1.89 -10.29 -12.03
C CYS A 127 -0.72 -9.29 -12.08
N ALA A 128 -0.88 -8.12 -11.46
CA ALA A 128 0.19 -7.13 -11.38
C ALA A 128 1.46 -7.68 -10.71
N HIS A 129 1.31 -8.42 -9.60
CA HIS A 129 2.46 -9.05 -8.93
C HIS A 129 3.09 -10.17 -9.74
N ILE A 130 2.30 -11.00 -10.41
CA ILE A 130 2.81 -12.07 -11.29
C ILE A 130 3.64 -11.47 -12.44
N ILE A 131 3.19 -10.34 -13.02
CA ILE A 131 3.95 -9.65 -14.07
C ILE A 131 5.16 -8.91 -13.50
N ALA A 132 5.03 -8.32 -12.32
CA ALA A 132 6.12 -7.58 -11.68
C ALA A 132 7.33 -8.46 -11.34
N ALA A 133 7.12 -9.71 -10.92
CA ALA A 133 8.19 -10.59 -10.47
C ALA A 133 9.26 -10.86 -11.57
N PRO A 134 8.92 -11.34 -12.78
CA PRO A 134 9.90 -11.55 -13.83
C PRO A 134 10.53 -10.25 -14.33
N LEU A 135 9.78 -9.14 -14.36
CA LEU A 135 10.31 -7.83 -14.74
C LEU A 135 11.32 -7.31 -13.72
N LEU A 136 11.08 -7.55 -12.43
CA LEU A 136 12.01 -7.20 -11.36
C LEU A 136 13.31 -8.00 -11.50
N ILE A 137 13.23 -9.31 -11.74
CA ILE A 137 14.40 -10.16 -11.98
C ILE A 137 15.18 -9.63 -13.19
N LEU A 138 14.49 -9.33 -14.28
CA LEU A 138 15.11 -8.79 -15.49
C LEU A 138 15.82 -7.45 -15.22
N ALA A 139 15.23 -6.57 -14.44
CA ALA A 139 15.84 -5.29 -14.05
C ALA A 139 17.12 -5.49 -13.23
N LEU A 140 17.06 -6.34 -12.20
CA LEU A 140 18.17 -6.59 -11.29
C LEU A 140 19.36 -7.32 -11.94
N THR A 141 19.16 -8.00 -13.08
CA THR A 141 20.23 -8.66 -13.83
C THR A 141 21.01 -7.70 -14.74
N ARG A 142 20.56 -6.46 -14.93
CA ARG A 142 21.27 -5.49 -15.77
C ARG A 142 22.60 -5.06 -15.15
N THR A 143 23.58 -4.86 -16.03
CA THR A 143 24.93 -4.37 -15.64
C THR A 143 25.01 -2.85 -15.63
N ASP A 144 24.19 -2.19 -16.43
CA ASP A 144 24.12 -0.74 -16.51
C ASP A 144 23.02 -0.20 -15.58
N VAL A 145 23.37 0.82 -14.79
CA VAL A 145 22.48 1.41 -13.77
C VAL A 145 21.29 2.14 -14.37
N VAL A 146 21.46 2.79 -15.54
CA VAL A 146 20.38 3.53 -16.19
C VAL A 146 19.33 2.56 -16.71
N TRP A 147 19.75 1.50 -17.40
CA TRP A 147 18.84 0.46 -17.87
C TRP A 147 18.16 -0.26 -16.73
N MET A 148 18.87 -0.52 -15.62
CA MET A 148 18.26 -1.08 -14.41
C MET A 148 17.20 -0.13 -13.85
N ALA A 149 17.49 1.16 -13.72
CA ALA A 149 16.56 2.15 -13.19
C ALA A 149 15.29 2.30 -14.06
N VAL A 150 15.45 2.27 -15.39
CA VAL A 150 14.29 2.30 -16.32
C VAL A 150 13.45 1.04 -16.20
N LEU A 151 14.07 -0.13 -16.19
CA LEU A 151 13.35 -1.41 -16.15
C LEU A 151 12.70 -1.68 -14.80
N ILE A 152 13.26 -1.23 -13.68
CA ILE A 152 12.69 -1.44 -12.36
C ILE A 152 11.49 -0.55 -12.08
N PHE A 153 11.30 0.53 -12.85
CA PHE A 153 10.17 1.45 -12.68
C PHE A 153 8.82 0.74 -12.83
N VAL A 154 8.68 -0.10 -13.85
CA VAL A 154 7.43 -0.82 -14.13
C VAL A 154 7.07 -1.82 -13.02
N PRO A 155 7.95 -2.77 -12.62
CA PRO A 155 7.64 -3.69 -11.53
C PRO A 155 7.43 -2.99 -10.19
N ALA A 156 8.15 -1.90 -9.89
CA ALA A 156 7.94 -1.12 -8.68
C ALA A 156 6.56 -0.44 -8.66
N LEU A 157 6.11 0.09 -9.80
CA LEU A 157 4.78 0.64 -9.97
C LEU A 157 3.70 -0.45 -9.81
N LEU A 158 3.84 -1.59 -10.48
CA LEU A 158 2.92 -2.71 -10.39
C LEU A 158 2.82 -3.26 -8.97
N TYR A 159 3.94 -3.32 -8.26
CA TYR A 159 3.99 -3.78 -6.87
C TYR A 159 3.07 -2.95 -5.96
N THR A 160 3.00 -1.64 -6.11
CA THR A 160 2.21 -0.77 -5.23
C THR A 160 0.72 -0.70 -5.56
N THR A 161 0.29 -1.28 -6.70
CA THR A 161 -1.11 -1.26 -7.15
C THR A 161 -2.09 -1.98 -6.21
N TYR A 162 -1.61 -2.87 -5.33
CA TYR A 162 -2.47 -3.64 -4.42
C TYR A 162 -3.03 -2.83 -3.26
N LEU A 163 -2.38 -1.72 -2.88
CA LEU A 163 -2.75 -0.97 -1.68
C LEU A 163 -4.17 -0.39 -1.77
N GLY A 164 -4.50 0.28 -2.88
CA GLY A 164 -5.84 0.85 -3.09
C GLY A 164 -6.96 -0.21 -3.04
N PRO A 165 -6.94 -1.20 -3.94
CA PRO A 165 -7.93 -2.27 -3.95
C PRO A 165 -7.97 -3.09 -2.66
N GLY A 166 -6.82 -3.39 -2.07
CA GLY A 166 -6.73 -4.18 -0.85
C GLY A 166 -7.42 -3.51 0.34
N TYR A 167 -7.15 -2.22 0.58
CA TYR A 167 -7.86 -1.47 1.61
C TYR A 167 -9.34 -1.28 1.28
N SER A 168 -9.70 -1.11 0.01
CA SER A 168 -11.09 -1.02 -0.41
C SER A 168 -11.88 -2.29 -0.06
N ILE A 169 -11.32 -3.48 -0.34
CA ILE A 169 -11.92 -4.75 0.08
C ILE A 169 -12.05 -4.80 1.60
N ALA A 170 -10.98 -4.49 2.34
CA ALA A 170 -10.97 -4.55 3.79
C ALA A 170 -12.06 -3.65 4.42
N HIS A 171 -12.21 -2.43 3.91
CA HIS A 171 -13.22 -1.48 4.38
C HIS A 171 -14.64 -1.89 4.05
N ASN A 172 -14.85 -2.62 2.95
CA ASN A 172 -16.17 -3.14 2.57
C ASN A 172 -16.60 -4.38 3.37
N LEU A 173 -15.68 -5.02 4.10
CA LEU A 173 -15.99 -6.16 4.97
C LEU A 173 -16.51 -5.77 6.36
N VAL A 174 -16.40 -4.48 6.71
CA VAL A 174 -16.67 -3.99 8.07
C VAL A 174 -17.53 -2.73 8.07
N SER A 175 -18.16 -2.46 9.21
CA SER A 175 -18.87 -1.21 9.43
C SER A 175 -17.91 0.00 9.38
N PRO A 176 -18.40 1.21 9.07
CA PRO A 176 -17.57 2.43 9.01
C PRO A 176 -16.73 2.65 10.28
N ARG A 177 -17.26 2.33 11.45
CA ARG A 177 -16.57 2.48 12.75
C ARG A 177 -15.36 1.55 12.90
N MET A 178 -15.34 0.41 12.21
CA MET A 178 -14.25 -0.57 12.27
C MET A 178 -13.18 -0.38 11.21
N ARG A 179 -13.36 0.53 10.24
CA ARG A 179 -12.43 0.70 9.10
C ARG A 179 -11.01 1.06 9.56
N ALA A 180 -10.89 2.01 10.50
CA ALA A 180 -9.59 2.40 11.05
C ALA A 180 -8.88 1.23 11.76
N THR A 181 -9.61 0.47 12.58
CA THR A 181 -9.08 -0.71 13.28
C THR A 181 -8.66 -1.80 12.28
N THR A 182 -9.45 -2.03 11.24
CA THR A 182 -9.13 -3.01 10.19
C THR A 182 -7.85 -2.62 9.44
N THR A 183 -7.70 -1.34 9.07
CA THR A 183 -6.48 -0.83 8.46
C THR A 183 -5.27 -1.00 9.38
N ALA A 184 -5.42 -0.67 10.66
CA ALA A 184 -4.35 -0.81 11.64
C ALA A 184 -3.90 -2.28 11.81
N ILE A 185 -4.84 -3.22 11.82
CA ILE A 185 -4.54 -4.66 11.90
C ILE A 185 -3.78 -5.12 10.66
N LEU A 186 -4.23 -4.78 9.44
CA LEU A 186 -3.54 -5.15 8.21
C LEU A 186 -2.13 -4.55 8.13
N LEU A 187 -1.98 -3.28 8.50
CA LEU A 187 -0.67 -2.61 8.57
C LEU A 187 0.25 -3.29 9.59
N ALA A 188 -0.24 -3.57 10.78
CA ALA A 188 0.54 -4.23 11.82
C ALA A 188 1.04 -5.60 11.36
N ILE A 189 0.16 -6.42 10.76
CA ILE A 189 0.52 -7.76 10.27
C ILE A 189 1.55 -7.66 9.16
N SER A 190 1.34 -6.80 8.16
CA SER A 190 2.26 -6.66 7.03
C SER A 190 3.62 -6.11 7.45
N THR A 191 3.65 -5.17 8.40
CA THR A 191 4.88 -4.60 8.95
C THR A 191 5.65 -5.61 9.78
N LEU A 192 4.99 -6.30 10.71
CA LEU A 192 5.63 -7.32 11.54
C LEU A 192 6.18 -8.47 10.70
N ALA A 193 5.41 -8.94 9.73
CA ALA A 193 5.87 -10.00 8.83
C ALA A 193 7.03 -9.56 7.91
N GLY A 194 7.09 -8.28 7.56
CA GLY A 194 8.16 -7.74 6.72
C GLY A 194 9.45 -7.42 7.47
N LEU A 195 9.39 -7.28 8.80
CA LEU A 195 10.56 -7.00 9.65
C LEU A 195 11.20 -8.27 10.22
N CYS A 196 10.52 -9.43 10.20
CA CYS A 196 11.06 -10.73 10.59
C CYS A 196 11.77 -11.42 9.44
#